data_141e7275a5fc34cd8c5773a0ba6291ab
#
_entry.id   141e7275a5fc34cd8c5773a0ba6291ab
#
_cell.length_a   1.000
_cell.length_b   1.000
_cell.length_c   1.000
_cell.angle_alpha   90.00
_cell.angle_beta   90.00
_cell.angle_gamma   90.00
#
_symmetry.space_group_name_H-M   'P 1'
#
loop_
_entity.id
_entity.type
_entity.pdbx_description
1 polymer ?
#
loop_
_entity_poly.entity_id
_entity_poly.type
_entity_poly.pdbx_seq_one_letter_code
_entity_poly.pdbx_strand_id
1 'polypeptide(L)'
;MGKAWTDAPRVYLTGRITLERDRTAVDERRLPGRQGRRAFAYLVMERARPVPIDEVALAVWGTAEPSGAWETALSAIVSKLRATLKPLGFDARAIAAESGCYRLTLPAGAWVDVEAARRALDEAEGHVRARRPSQAWGPANVAASIAERPFLAGDDGEWIARVRAGLRDTRVRALECLAAVASANGEHPLAARLARDVVDLEPFRETGWQRLMRALADGGNRAEALRAYAECRALMAKELGVAPSPETEGIASTLRGARAGSSA
;
A
#
# COMPACT_ATOMS: atom_id res chain seq x y z
N MET A 1 -24.06 -12.20 17.22
CA MET A 1 -23.14 -11.30 17.96
C MET A 1 -23.05 -10.00 17.16
N GLY A 2 -23.69 -8.91 17.62
CA GLY A 2 -23.67 -7.61 16.94
C GLY A 2 -22.24 -7.05 16.96
N LYS A 3 -21.73 -6.62 15.77
CA LYS A 3 -20.50 -5.82 15.69
C LYS A 3 -20.69 -4.59 16.58
N ALA A 4 -19.89 -4.49 17.65
CA ALA A 4 -19.74 -3.25 18.37
C ALA A 4 -19.20 -2.21 17.37
N TRP A 5 -20.04 -1.30 16.92
CA TRP A 5 -19.65 -0.16 16.12
C TRP A 5 -18.79 0.72 17.02
N THR A 6 -17.51 0.78 16.74
CA THR A 6 -16.65 1.74 17.42
C THR A 6 -17.07 3.13 16.96
N ASP A 7 -17.39 4.01 17.91
CA ASP A 7 -17.77 5.44 17.68
C ASP A 7 -16.64 6.26 16.98
N ALA A 8 -15.54 5.63 16.69
CA ALA A 8 -14.37 6.22 16.06
C ALA A 8 -14.54 6.29 14.53
N PRO A 9 -14.25 7.44 13.91
CA PRO A 9 -14.39 7.62 12.48
C PRO A 9 -13.38 6.75 11.70
N ARG A 10 -13.82 6.33 10.51
CA ARG A 10 -12.97 5.63 9.53
C ARG A 10 -12.73 6.52 8.34
N VAL A 11 -11.47 6.65 7.95
CA VAL A 11 -11.04 7.43 6.79
C VAL A 11 -10.40 6.48 5.78
N TYR A 12 -10.99 6.41 4.62
CA TYR A 12 -10.48 5.65 3.48
C TYR A 12 -9.88 6.65 2.49
N LEU A 13 -8.60 6.52 2.22
CA LEU A 13 -7.87 7.33 1.24
C LEU A 13 -7.55 6.54 -0.02
N THR A 14 -7.60 5.21 0.06
CA THR A 14 -7.40 4.32 -1.09
C THR A 14 -8.74 3.94 -1.71
N GLY A 15 -8.78 3.82 -3.03
CA GLY A 15 -10.01 3.70 -3.79
C GLY A 15 -10.72 5.05 -3.86
N ARG A 16 -12.00 5.08 -3.52
CA ARG A 16 -12.77 6.32 -3.39
C ARG A 16 -12.57 6.88 -1.98
N ILE A 17 -12.21 8.17 -1.88
CA ILE A 17 -12.13 8.80 -0.57
C ILE A 17 -13.50 8.76 0.10
N THR A 18 -13.54 8.14 1.27
CA THR A 18 -14.76 7.98 2.06
C THR A 18 -14.42 8.18 3.54
N LEU A 19 -15.31 8.89 4.23
CA LEU A 19 -15.27 9.03 5.68
C LEU A 19 -16.54 8.42 6.24
N GLU A 20 -16.40 7.59 7.25
CA GLU A 20 -17.54 6.94 7.91
C GLU A 20 -17.46 7.14 9.41
N ARG A 21 -18.61 7.45 10.02
CA ARG A 21 -18.78 7.42 11.46
C ARG A 21 -20.23 7.02 11.75
N ASP A 22 -20.41 6.01 12.59
CA ASP A 22 -21.72 5.42 12.89
C ASP A 22 -22.45 5.00 11.60
N ARG A 23 -23.62 5.59 11.34
CA ARG A 23 -24.44 5.36 10.14
C ARG A 23 -24.28 6.46 9.09
N THR A 24 -23.34 7.38 9.31
CA THR A 24 -23.12 8.51 8.40
C THR A 24 -21.87 8.23 7.56
N ALA A 25 -22.01 8.34 6.24
CA ALA A 25 -20.90 8.27 5.32
C ALA A 25 -20.86 9.54 4.46
N VAL A 26 -19.65 10.05 4.24
CA VAL A 26 -19.36 11.16 3.33
C VAL A 26 -18.37 10.66 2.30
N ASP A 27 -18.76 10.64 1.04
CA ASP A 27 -17.90 10.26 -0.06
C ASP A 27 -17.18 11.47 -0.70
N GLU A 28 -16.27 11.21 -1.61
CA GLU A 28 -15.45 12.23 -2.29
C GLU A 28 -16.26 13.27 -3.08
N ARG A 29 -17.53 12.97 -3.45
CA ARG A 29 -18.39 13.91 -4.19
C ARG A 29 -18.79 15.11 -3.33
N ARG A 30 -18.75 14.96 -2.01
CA ARG A 30 -19.01 16.04 -1.06
C ARG A 30 -17.77 16.87 -0.72
N LEU A 31 -16.59 16.40 -1.08
CA LEU A 31 -15.35 17.17 -0.95
C LEU A 31 -15.33 18.30 -1.99
N PRO A 32 -14.69 19.44 -1.70
CA PRO A 32 -14.65 20.60 -2.59
C PRO A 32 -13.78 20.33 -3.85
N GLY A 33 -14.26 19.46 -4.72
CA GLY A 33 -13.66 19.11 -5.99
C GLY A 33 -12.28 18.42 -5.87
N ARG A 34 -11.52 18.45 -6.97
CA ARG A 34 -10.18 17.83 -7.04
C ARG A 34 -9.22 18.42 -5.99
N GLN A 35 -9.20 19.73 -5.87
CA GLN A 35 -8.34 20.44 -4.94
C GLN A 35 -8.66 20.11 -3.49
N GLY A 36 -9.96 20.02 -3.15
CA GLY A 36 -10.39 19.63 -1.81
C GLY A 36 -10.06 18.17 -1.47
N ARG A 37 -10.14 17.24 -2.43
CA ARG A 37 -9.68 15.86 -2.25
C ARG A 37 -8.18 15.81 -1.92
N ARG A 38 -7.36 16.55 -2.70
CA ARG A 38 -5.90 16.63 -2.48
C ARG A 38 -5.57 17.24 -1.13
N ALA A 39 -6.18 18.38 -0.78
CA ALA A 39 -5.99 19.05 0.50
C ALA A 39 -6.36 18.14 1.67
N PHE A 40 -7.52 17.48 1.60
CA PHE A 40 -7.98 16.57 2.63
C PHE A 40 -7.02 15.38 2.81
N ALA A 41 -6.70 14.68 1.72
CA ALA A 41 -5.80 13.53 1.77
C ALA A 41 -4.41 13.91 2.31
N TYR A 42 -3.88 15.05 1.87
CA TYR A 42 -2.60 15.55 2.34
C TYR A 42 -2.61 15.85 3.84
N LEU A 43 -3.62 16.59 4.31
CA LEU A 43 -3.77 16.92 5.74
C LEU A 43 -4.00 15.67 6.62
N VAL A 44 -4.68 14.64 6.11
CA VAL A 44 -4.81 13.35 6.83
C VAL A 44 -3.46 12.65 6.94
N MET A 45 -2.68 12.62 5.86
CA MET A 45 -1.37 11.95 5.84
C MET A 45 -0.35 12.67 6.74
N GLU A 46 -0.39 14.01 6.78
CA GLU A 46 0.56 14.85 7.53
C GLU A 46 0.03 15.29 8.92
N ARG A 47 -1.09 14.75 9.39
CA ARG A 47 -1.78 15.21 10.62
C ARG A 47 -0.96 15.11 11.91
N ALA A 48 0.17 14.39 11.90
CA ALA A 48 1.07 14.29 13.04
C ALA A 48 1.75 15.63 13.37
N ARG A 49 1.79 16.57 12.43
CA ARG A 49 2.45 17.86 12.57
C ARG A 49 1.56 19.01 12.06
N PRO A 50 1.80 20.24 12.48
CA PRO A 50 1.31 21.42 11.77
C PRO A 50 1.93 21.47 10.36
N VAL A 51 1.12 21.79 9.35
CA VAL A 51 1.55 21.85 7.95
C VAL A 51 1.52 23.31 7.50
N PRO A 52 2.64 23.91 7.05
CA PRO A 52 2.68 25.27 6.52
C PRO A 52 1.68 25.46 5.37
N ILE A 53 1.08 26.65 5.31
CA ILE A 53 0.03 26.96 4.32
C ILE A 53 0.54 26.83 2.88
N ASP A 54 1.76 27.27 2.63
CA ASP A 54 2.46 27.14 1.34
C ASP A 54 2.71 25.68 0.95
N GLU A 55 3.06 24.82 1.92
CA GLU A 55 3.21 23.38 1.71
C GLU A 55 1.87 22.72 1.34
N VAL A 56 0.77 23.11 1.99
CA VAL A 56 -0.57 22.62 1.60
C VAL A 56 -0.92 23.13 0.20
N ALA A 57 -0.60 24.38 -0.12
CA ALA A 57 -0.80 24.93 -1.45
C ALA A 57 -0.04 24.16 -2.52
N LEU A 58 1.25 23.87 -2.27
CA LEU A 58 2.06 23.03 -3.16
C LEU A 58 1.44 21.65 -3.36
N ALA A 59 0.97 21.01 -2.29
CA ALA A 59 0.32 19.71 -2.36
C ALA A 59 -0.98 19.74 -3.20
N VAL A 60 -1.72 20.85 -3.15
CA VAL A 60 -2.99 21.03 -3.85
C VAL A 60 -2.81 21.35 -5.32
N TRP A 61 -1.92 22.28 -5.66
CA TRP A 61 -1.74 22.80 -7.03
C TRP A 61 -0.55 22.22 -7.78
N GLY A 62 0.41 21.61 -7.08
CA GLY A 62 1.58 20.98 -7.69
C GLY A 62 2.65 21.96 -8.15
N THR A 63 2.51 23.25 -7.84
CA THR A 63 3.48 24.30 -8.15
C THR A 63 3.78 25.14 -6.90
N ALA A 64 4.99 25.69 -6.81
CA ALA A 64 5.39 26.56 -5.72
C ALA A 64 4.71 27.94 -5.77
N GLU A 65 4.20 28.36 -6.92
CA GLU A 65 3.55 29.65 -7.11
C GLU A 65 2.17 29.47 -7.75
N PRO A 66 1.12 29.19 -6.95
CA PRO A 66 -0.24 29.30 -7.44
C PRO A 66 -0.57 30.77 -7.80
N SER A 67 -1.59 30.99 -8.64
CA SER A 67 -2.03 32.33 -9.02
C SER A 67 -2.27 33.26 -7.81
N GLY A 68 -2.13 34.57 -7.97
CA GLY A 68 -2.05 35.60 -6.89
C GLY A 68 -3.17 35.66 -5.84
N ALA A 69 -4.22 34.81 -5.92
CA ALA A 69 -5.29 34.71 -4.91
C ALA A 69 -5.35 33.31 -4.25
N TRP A 70 -4.28 32.56 -4.32
CA TRP A 70 -4.25 31.15 -3.87
C TRP A 70 -4.53 30.98 -2.36
N GLU A 71 -4.09 31.90 -1.52
CA GLU A 71 -4.35 31.85 -0.07
C GLU A 71 -5.84 31.94 0.22
N THR A 72 -6.56 32.84 -0.47
CA THR A 72 -8.01 32.97 -0.39
C THR A 72 -8.70 31.71 -0.89
N ALA A 73 -8.24 31.16 -2.01
CA ALA A 73 -8.77 29.91 -2.57
C ALA A 73 -8.56 28.72 -1.62
N LEU A 74 -7.37 28.60 -1.01
CA LEU A 74 -7.07 27.56 -0.03
C LEU A 74 -7.93 27.71 1.23
N SER A 75 -8.07 28.92 1.73
CA SER A 75 -8.96 29.22 2.87
C SER A 75 -10.40 28.82 2.58
N ALA A 76 -10.91 29.07 1.36
CA ALA A 76 -12.24 28.65 0.95
C ALA A 76 -12.37 27.12 0.86
N ILE A 77 -11.34 26.42 0.35
CA ILE A 77 -11.28 24.96 0.33
C ILE A 77 -11.35 24.41 1.76
N VAL A 78 -10.51 24.91 2.66
CA VAL A 78 -10.47 24.47 4.07
C VAL A 78 -11.81 24.74 4.76
N SER A 79 -12.45 25.88 4.52
CA SER A 79 -13.77 26.19 5.06
C SER A 79 -14.82 25.17 4.59
N LYS A 80 -14.83 24.83 3.30
CA LYS A 80 -15.73 23.79 2.75
C LYS A 80 -15.41 22.41 3.31
N LEU A 81 -14.13 22.05 3.51
CA LEU A 81 -13.74 20.79 4.17
C LEU A 81 -14.31 20.72 5.60
N ARG A 82 -14.18 21.79 6.39
CA ARG A 82 -14.78 21.85 7.74
C ARG A 82 -16.28 21.60 7.71
N ALA A 83 -16.99 22.23 6.75
CA ALA A 83 -18.42 22.02 6.57
C ALA A 83 -18.77 20.57 6.18
N THR A 84 -17.95 19.94 5.32
CA THR A 84 -18.11 18.54 4.90
C THR A 84 -17.89 17.55 6.06
N LEU A 85 -16.99 17.86 6.99
CA LEU A 85 -16.68 17.01 8.14
C LEU A 85 -17.71 17.13 9.29
N LYS A 86 -18.45 18.24 9.36
CA LYS A 86 -19.42 18.53 10.43
C LYS A 86 -20.48 17.43 10.64
N PRO A 87 -21.11 16.84 9.59
CA PRO A 87 -22.10 15.77 9.76
C PRO A 87 -21.56 14.50 10.41
N LEU A 88 -20.23 14.29 10.34
CA LEU A 88 -19.52 13.19 10.97
C LEU A 88 -19.13 13.49 12.43
N GLY A 89 -19.65 14.60 13.00
CA GLY A 89 -19.36 15.01 14.39
C GLY A 89 -17.93 15.51 14.59
N PHE A 90 -17.26 15.96 13.54
CA PHE A 90 -15.99 16.67 13.69
C PHE A 90 -16.23 18.09 14.19
N ASP A 91 -15.44 18.53 15.13
CA ASP A 91 -15.42 19.90 15.62
C ASP A 91 -15.08 20.88 14.47
N ALA A 92 -15.57 22.11 14.55
CA ALA A 92 -15.18 23.19 13.65
C ALA A 92 -13.67 23.46 13.65
N ARG A 93 -12.97 23.06 14.72
CA ARG A 93 -11.50 23.12 14.86
C ARG A 93 -10.79 21.87 14.36
N ALA A 94 -11.50 20.88 13.82
CA ALA A 94 -10.86 19.66 13.29
C ALA A 94 -9.75 19.97 12.27
N ILE A 95 -9.86 21.07 11.52
CA ILE A 95 -8.76 21.64 10.76
C ILE A 95 -8.46 23.02 11.37
N ALA A 96 -7.55 23.08 12.32
CA ALA A 96 -7.11 24.34 12.93
C ALA A 96 -6.21 25.12 11.94
N ALA A 97 -6.28 26.47 12.04
CA ALA A 97 -5.39 27.37 11.33
C ALA A 97 -4.70 28.24 12.38
N GLU A 98 -3.42 27.99 12.61
CA GLU A 98 -2.65 28.68 13.65
C GLU A 98 -1.21 28.93 13.14
N SER A 99 -0.71 30.15 13.39
CA SER A 99 0.68 30.52 13.09
C SER A 99 1.13 30.19 11.65
N GLY A 100 0.28 30.45 10.64
CA GLY A 100 0.60 30.17 9.24
C GLY A 100 0.59 28.70 8.84
N CYS A 101 -0.01 27.83 9.66
CA CYS A 101 -0.11 26.40 9.43
C CYS A 101 -1.56 25.92 9.50
N TYR A 102 -1.85 24.81 8.79
CA TYR A 102 -3.04 24.01 9.02
C TYR A 102 -2.67 22.72 9.78
N ARG A 103 -3.56 22.30 10.67
CA ARG A 103 -3.45 21.03 11.39
C ARG A 103 -4.78 20.32 11.41
N LEU A 104 -4.80 19.11 10.85
CA LEU A 104 -5.99 18.24 10.97
C LEU A 104 -5.86 17.39 12.24
N THR A 105 -6.89 17.40 13.06
CA THR A 105 -7.01 16.53 14.23
C THR A 105 -8.18 15.57 14.02
N LEU A 106 -7.89 14.28 14.00
CA LEU A 106 -8.91 13.25 13.98
C LEU A 106 -9.29 12.86 15.43
N PRO A 107 -10.55 12.51 15.70
CA PRO A 107 -10.95 11.98 17.02
C PRO A 107 -10.11 10.78 17.44
N ALA A 108 -9.97 10.59 18.76
CA ALA A 108 -9.24 9.44 19.30
C ALA A 108 -9.83 8.12 18.76
N GLY A 109 -8.94 7.17 18.42
CA GLY A 109 -9.34 5.89 17.84
C GLY A 109 -9.68 5.95 16.34
N ALA A 110 -9.57 7.10 15.69
CA ALA A 110 -9.81 7.20 14.25
C ALA A 110 -8.95 6.19 13.48
N TRP A 111 -9.59 5.51 12.54
CA TRP A 111 -8.93 4.53 11.69
C TRP A 111 -8.68 5.14 10.30
N VAL A 112 -7.45 5.04 9.82
CA VAL A 112 -7.04 5.47 8.48
C VAL A 112 -6.50 4.26 7.73
N ASP A 113 -7.04 3.98 6.56
CA ASP A 113 -6.74 2.76 5.79
C ASP A 113 -5.26 2.60 5.45
N VAL A 114 -4.59 3.65 4.98
CA VAL A 114 -3.15 3.62 4.65
C VAL A 114 -2.30 3.25 5.88
N GLU A 115 -2.65 3.74 7.05
CA GLU A 115 -1.96 3.39 8.29
C GLU A 115 -2.31 1.99 8.77
N ALA A 116 -3.57 1.59 8.59
CA ALA A 116 -4.01 0.24 8.90
C ALA A 116 -3.29 -0.79 8.04
N ALA A 117 -3.06 -0.49 6.75
CA ALA A 117 -2.27 -1.34 5.87
C ALA A 117 -0.82 -1.51 6.38
N ARG A 118 -0.17 -0.43 6.80
CA ARG A 118 1.20 -0.50 7.36
C ARG A 118 1.25 -1.32 8.64
N ARG A 119 0.34 -1.05 9.60
CA ARG A 119 0.27 -1.83 10.85
C ARG A 119 0.00 -3.31 10.60
N ALA A 120 -0.91 -3.62 9.68
CA ALA A 120 -1.21 -5.00 9.32
C ALA A 120 -0.02 -5.70 8.65
N LEU A 121 0.75 -4.99 7.83
CA LEU A 121 1.99 -5.53 7.26
C LEU A 121 3.03 -5.82 8.36
N ASP A 122 3.26 -4.88 9.27
CA ASP A 122 4.22 -5.06 10.38
C ASP A 122 3.83 -6.27 11.26
N GLU A 123 2.54 -6.46 11.52
CA GLU A 123 2.01 -7.62 12.23
C GLU A 123 2.24 -8.92 11.45
N ALA A 124 1.92 -8.94 10.15
CA ALA A 124 2.12 -10.12 9.30
C ALA A 124 3.60 -10.53 9.25
N GLU A 125 4.51 -9.58 9.03
CA GLU A 125 5.94 -9.84 9.03
C GLU A 125 6.44 -10.31 10.39
N GLY A 126 5.91 -9.74 11.47
CA GLY A 126 6.19 -10.19 12.83
C GLY A 126 5.84 -11.66 13.02
N HIS A 127 4.68 -12.10 12.55
CA HIS A 127 4.26 -13.49 12.61
C HIS A 127 5.14 -14.41 11.73
N VAL A 128 5.48 -13.98 10.50
CA VAL A 128 6.39 -14.76 9.64
C VAL A 128 7.76 -14.93 10.31
N ARG A 129 8.36 -13.86 10.84
CA ARG A 129 9.64 -13.93 11.56
C ARG A 129 9.57 -14.83 12.79
N ALA A 130 8.44 -14.83 13.48
CA ALA A 130 8.19 -15.69 14.65
C ALA A 130 7.85 -17.15 14.28
N ARG A 131 7.92 -17.54 13.00
CA ARG A 131 7.54 -18.86 12.48
C ARG A 131 6.10 -19.27 12.82
N ARG A 132 5.18 -18.32 12.79
CA ARG A 132 3.73 -18.50 13.01
C ARG A 132 2.95 -18.13 11.76
N PRO A 133 3.14 -18.84 10.62
CA PRO A 133 2.62 -18.44 9.32
C PRO A 133 1.08 -18.33 9.31
N SER A 134 0.37 -19.23 9.98
CA SER A 134 -1.10 -19.19 10.03
C SER A 134 -1.66 -17.88 10.60
N GLN A 135 -0.95 -17.24 11.51
CA GLN A 135 -1.34 -15.95 12.09
C GLN A 135 -1.04 -14.76 11.18
N ALA A 136 -0.11 -14.92 10.22
CA ALA A 136 0.26 -13.87 9.27
C ALA A 136 -0.77 -13.67 8.15
N TRP A 137 -1.59 -14.69 7.84
CA TRP A 137 -2.52 -14.69 6.71
C TRP A 137 -3.51 -13.51 6.76
N GLY A 138 -4.23 -13.37 7.88
CA GLY A 138 -5.25 -12.32 8.05
C GLY A 138 -4.67 -10.91 7.90
N PRO A 139 -3.65 -10.54 8.69
CA PRO A 139 -2.99 -9.24 8.57
C PRO A 139 -2.40 -8.98 7.18
N ALA A 140 -1.73 -9.96 6.56
CA ALA A 140 -1.18 -9.80 5.20
C ALA A 140 -2.28 -9.54 4.15
N ASN A 141 -3.43 -10.23 4.24
CA ASN A 141 -4.57 -9.97 3.35
C ASN A 141 -5.13 -8.55 3.54
N VAL A 142 -5.24 -8.07 4.77
CA VAL A 142 -5.68 -6.68 5.04
C VAL A 142 -4.73 -5.69 4.40
N ALA A 143 -3.41 -5.86 4.60
CA ALA A 143 -2.40 -4.99 4.02
C ALA A 143 -2.44 -5.00 2.48
N ALA A 144 -2.46 -6.19 1.85
CA ALA A 144 -2.51 -6.35 0.41
C ALA A 144 -3.79 -5.72 -0.19
N SER A 145 -4.96 -6.01 0.40
CA SER A 145 -6.25 -5.53 -0.10
C SER A 145 -6.41 -4.00 -0.03
N ILE A 146 -5.85 -3.36 1.00
CA ILE A 146 -5.85 -1.90 1.08
C ILE A 146 -4.85 -1.32 0.07
N ALA A 147 -3.64 -1.86 0.03
CA ALA A 147 -2.56 -1.35 -0.80
C ALA A 147 -2.77 -1.57 -2.32
N GLU A 148 -3.67 -2.48 -2.70
CA GLU A 148 -4.09 -2.69 -4.09
C GLU A 148 -4.95 -1.56 -4.63
N ARG A 149 -5.72 -0.88 -3.77
CA ARG A 149 -6.62 0.18 -4.20
C ARG A 149 -5.84 1.42 -4.63
N PRO A 150 -6.27 2.12 -5.71
CA PRO A 150 -5.58 3.30 -6.16
C PRO A 150 -5.67 4.43 -5.12
N PHE A 151 -4.57 5.15 -4.90
CA PHE A 151 -4.55 6.36 -4.09
C PHE A 151 -4.71 7.58 -5.01
N LEU A 152 -5.72 8.43 -4.77
CA LEU A 152 -6.03 9.63 -5.55
C LEU A 152 -5.95 9.38 -7.07
N ALA A 153 -6.75 8.42 -7.56
CA ALA A 153 -6.78 8.09 -8.99
C ALA A 153 -7.06 9.33 -9.86
N GLY A 154 -6.28 9.50 -10.92
CA GLY A 154 -6.39 10.65 -11.83
C GLY A 154 -5.73 11.94 -11.32
N ASP A 155 -5.09 11.91 -10.15
CA ASP A 155 -4.29 13.01 -9.61
C ASP A 155 -2.79 12.69 -9.74
N ASP A 156 -1.97 13.71 -9.99
CA ASP A 156 -0.53 13.61 -10.07
C ASP A 156 0.14 14.62 -9.13
N GLY A 157 1.39 14.35 -8.78
CA GLY A 157 2.21 15.16 -7.89
C GLY A 157 3.23 14.32 -7.15
N GLU A 158 4.34 14.95 -6.75
CA GLU A 158 5.45 14.23 -6.12
C GLU A 158 5.05 13.51 -4.83
N TRP A 159 4.29 14.18 -3.96
CA TRP A 159 3.83 13.57 -2.71
C TRP A 159 2.86 12.40 -2.95
N ILE A 160 1.99 12.51 -3.99
CA ILE A 160 1.07 11.44 -4.39
C ILE A 160 1.85 10.23 -4.89
N ALA A 161 2.85 10.47 -5.75
CA ALA A 161 3.73 9.42 -6.25
C ALA A 161 4.48 8.70 -5.11
N ARG A 162 4.95 9.46 -4.11
CA ARG A 162 5.61 8.92 -2.91
C ARG A 162 4.67 8.02 -2.09
N VAL A 163 3.42 8.45 -1.88
CA VAL A 163 2.42 7.62 -1.17
C VAL A 163 2.10 6.35 -1.98
N ARG A 164 1.93 6.47 -3.30
CA ARG A 164 1.70 5.32 -4.19
C ARG A 164 2.86 4.33 -4.18
N ALA A 165 4.10 4.82 -4.18
CA ALA A 165 5.28 3.97 -4.05
C ALA A 165 5.31 3.23 -2.72
N GLY A 166 4.97 3.89 -1.61
CA GLY A 166 4.86 3.26 -0.30
C GLY A 166 3.73 2.20 -0.23
N LEU A 167 2.59 2.45 -0.87
CA LEU A 167 1.51 1.45 -0.98
C LEU A 167 1.94 0.27 -1.85
N ARG A 168 2.64 0.50 -2.95
CA ARG A 168 3.19 -0.58 -3.78
C ARG A 168 4.15 -1.46 -2.99
N ASP A 169 5.10 -0.88 -2.24
CA ASP A 169 6.00 -1.64 -1.36
C ASP A 169 5.22 -2.44 -0.32
N THR A 170 4.21 -1.82 0.31
CA THR A 170 3.31 -2.51 1.26
C THR A 170 2.64 -3.72 0.61
N ARG A 171 2.11 -3.58 -0.62
CA ARG A 171 1.47 -4.67 -1.37
C ARG A 171 2.43 -5.81 -1.67
N VAL A 172 3.61 -5.48 -2.19
CA VAL A 172 4.65 -6.47 -2.52
C VAL A 172 5.04 -7.29 -1.30
N ARG A 173 5.35 -6.64 -0.18
CA ARG A 173 5.73 -7.31 1.07
C ARG A 173 4.60 -8.14 1.67
N ALA A 174 3.36 -7.65 1.58
CA ALA A 174 2.19 -8.41 2.01
C ALA A 174 1.98 -9.67 1.17
N LEU A 175 2.14 -9.59 -0.16
CA LEU A 175 2.07 -10.74 -1.06
C LEU A 175 3.21 -11.73 -0.78
N GLU A 176 4.42 -11.27 -0.44
CA GLU A 176 5.52 -12.13 0.00
C GLU A 176 5.19 -12.89 1.29
N CYS A 177 4.52 -12.23 2.26
CA CYS A 177 4.03 -12.90 3.48
C CYS A 177 2.98 -13.96 3.13
N LEU A 178 2.00 -13.63 2.28
CA LEU A 178 0.97 -14.58 1.84
C LEU A 178 1.56 -15.79 1.11
N ALA A 179 2.52 -15.55 0.21
CA ALA A 179 3.23 -16.63 -0.49
C ALA A 179 4.00 -17.54 0.49
N ALA A 180 4.64 -16.95 1.52
CA ALA A 180 5.32 -17.72 2.55
C ALA A 180 4.35 -18.60 3.37
N VAL A 181 3.16 -18.06 3.71
CA VAL A 181 2.12 -18.82 4.40
C VAL A 181 1.60 -19.96 3.53
N ALA A 182 1.27 -19.68 2.26
CA ALA A 182 0.79 -20.68 1.32
C ALA A 182 1.82 -21.81 1.11
N SER A 183 3.12 -21.47 0.98
CA SER A 183 4.19 -22.46 0.89
C SER A 183 4.27 -23.33 2.16
N ALA A 184 4.19 -22.72 3.34
CA ALA A 184 4.24 -23.43 4.62
C ALA A 184 3.05 -24.40 4.82
N ASN A 185 1.90 -24.08 4.21
CA ASN A 185 0.70 -24.92 4.22
C ASN A 185 0.71 -26.00 3.12
N GLY A 186 1.72 -26.05 2.24
CA GLY A 186 1.74 -26.95 1.07
C GLY A 186 0.83 -26.50 -0.08
N GLU A 187 0.31 -25.28 -0.04
CA GLU A 187 -0.55 -24.70 -1.08
C GLU A 187 0.30 -24.12 -2.23
N HIS A 188 1.14 -24.98 -2.84
CA HIS A 188 2.14 -24.56 -3.82
C HIS A 188 1.56 -23.80 -5.03
N PRO A 189 0.39 -24.16 -5.60
CA PRO A 189 -0.18 -23.39 -6.70
C PRO A 189 -0.56 -21.95 -6.29
N LEU A 190 -1.06 -21.77 -5.06
CA LEU A 190 -1.38 -20.45 -4.51
C LEU A 190 -0.09 -19.65 -4.25
N ALA A 191 0.92 -20.29 -3.65
CA ALA A 191 2.23 -19.67 -3.41
C ALA A 191 2.88 -19.19 -4.71
N ALA A 192 2.83 -20.00 -5.77
CA ALA A 192 3.35 -19.64 -7.08
C ALA A 192 2.61 -18.44 -7.69
N ARG A 193 1.27 -18.40 -7.60
CA ARG A 193 0.49 -17.27 -8.08
C ARG A 193 0.84 -15.98 -7.34
N LEU A 194 0.87 -16.01 -5.99
CA LEU A 194 1.22 -14.84 -5.18
C LEU A 194 2.65 -14.36 -5.46
N ALA A 195 3.59 -15.27 -5.68
CA ALA A 195 4.95 -14.92 -6.05
C ALA A 195 5.03 -14.33 -7.47
N ARG A 196 4.18 -14.77 -8.40
CA ARG A 196 4.06 -14.16 -9.75
C ARG A 196 3.53 -12.74 -9.65
N ASP A 197 2.52 -12.48 -8.82
CA ASP A 197 2.00 -11.13 -8.58
C ASP A 197 3.11 -10.19 -8.05
N VAL A 198 4.02 -10.69 -7.19
CA VAL A 198 5.20 -9.93 -6.74
C VAL A 198 6.14 -9.61 -7.91
N VAL A 199 6.44 -10.59 -8.75
CA VAL A 199 7.29 -10.41 -9.93
C VAL A 199 6.70 -9.38 -10.91
N ASP A 200 5.40 -9.42 -11.13
CA ASP A 200 4.72 -8.48 -12.03
C ASP A 200 4.73 -7.04 -11.49
N LEU A 201 4.66 -6.88 -10.16
CA LEU A 201 4.76 -5.58 -9.51
C LEU A 201 6.19 -5.04 -9.46
N GLU A 202 7.17 -5.88 -9.14
CA GLU A 202 8.57 -5.52 -8.95
C GLU A 202 9.49 -6.52 -9.69
N PRO A 203 9.60 -6.41 -11.02
CA PRO A 203 10.31 -7.39 -11.85
C PRO A 203 11.81 -7.52 -11.53
N PHE A 204 12.42 -6.48 -10.95
CA PHE A 204 13.83 -6.46 -10.56
C PHE A 204 14.07 -6.95 -9.12
N ARG A 205 13.00 -7.31 -8.40
CA ARG A 205 13.11 -7.85 -7.04
C ARG A 205 13.30 -9.36 -7.09
N GLU A 206 14.54 -9.81 -7.00
CA GLU A 206 14.89 -11.23 -7.13
C GLU A 206 14.22 -12.16 -6.13
N THR A 207 13.86 -11.67 -4.92
CA THR A 207 13.14 -12.47 -3.91
C THR A 207 11.79 -12.98 -4.42
N GLY A 208 11.11 -12.24 -5.29
CA GLY A 208 9.89 -12.66 -5.97
C GLY A 208 10.12 -13.86 -6.88
N TRP A 209 11.16 -13.78 -7.73
CA TRP A 209 11.56 -14.86 -8.61
C TRP A 209 11.98 -16.10 -7.85
N GLN A 210 12.78 -15.95 -6.79
CA GLN A 210 13.22 -17.06 -5.94
C GLN A 210 12.06 -17.80 -5.30
N ARG A 211 11.04 -17.05 -4.78
CA ARG A 211 9.85 -17.64 -4.22
C ARG A 211 9.01 -18.36 -5.28
N LEU A 212 8.85 -17.76 -6.46
CA LEU A 212 8.15 -18.36 -7.59
C LEU A 212 8.80 -19.68 -8.00
N MET A 213 10.11 -19.69 -8.19
CA MET A 213 10.87 -20.89 -8.56
C MET A 213 10.70 -22.01 -7.52
N ARG A 214 10.81 -21.68 -6.22
CA ARG A 214 10.62 -22.67 -5.15
C ARG A 214 9.20 -23.20 -5.12
N ALA A 215 8.19 -22.32 -5.15
CA ALA A 215 6.79 -22.72 -5.10
C ALA A 215 6.38 -23.62 -6.28
N LEU A 216 6.87 -23.31 -7.49
CA LEU A 216 6.67 -24.16 -8.68
C LEU A 216 7.35 -25.51 -8.53
N ALA A 217 8.59 -25.54 -8.04
CA ALA A 217 9.35 -26.78 -7.85
C ALA A 217 8.72 -27.68 -6.79
N ASP A 218 8.33 -27.11 -5.65
CA ASP A 218 7.66 -27.83 -4.54
C ASP A 218 6.29 -28.37 -4.98
N GLY A 219 5.61 -27.68 -5.91
CA GLY A 219 4.39 -28.15 -6.58
C GLY A 219 4.62 -29.16 -7.71
N GLY A 220 5.86 -29.65 -7.91
CA GLY A 220 6.18 -30.62 -8.96
C GLY A 220 6.39 -30.02 -10.36
N ASN A 221 6.22 -28.70 -10.52
CA ASN A 221 6.30 -28.01 -11.82
C ASN A 221 7.72 -27.51 -12.12
N ARG A 222 8.69 -28.40 -12.04
CA ARG A 222 10.12 -28.09 -12.21
C ARG A 222 10.45 -27.37 -13.53
N ALA A 223 9.80 -27.75 -14.62
CA ALA A 223 10.02 -27.13 -15.93
C ALA A 223 9.62 -25.65 -15.93
N GLU A 224 8.50 -25.32 -15.26
CA GLU A 224 8.04 -23.95 -15.11
C GLU A 224 8.96 -23.14 -14.18
N ALA A 225 9.47 -23.74 -13.12
CA ALA A 225 10.47 -23.12 -12.25
C ALA A 225 11.73 -22.72 -13.02
N LEU A 226 12.22 -23.58 -13.91
CA LEU A 226 13.36 -23.27 -14.77
C LEU A 226 13.04 -22.22 -15.85
N ARG A 227 11.80 -22.15 -16.34
CA ARG A 227 11.36 -21.04 -17.21
C ARG A 227 11.36 -19.72 -16.45
N ALA A 228 10.82 -19.68 -15.24
CA ALA A 228 10.83 -18.49 -14.39
C ALA A 228 12.28 -17.99 -14.16
N TYR A 229 13.22 -18.89 -13.91
CA TYR A 229 14.64 -18.54 -13.85
C TYR A 229 15.15 -17.93 -15.18
N ALA A 230 14.80 -18.52 -16.32
CA ALA A 230 15.24 -18.01 -17.62
C ALA A 230 14.67 -16.61 -17.91
N GLU A 231 13.41 -16.36 -17.53
CA GLU A 231 12.76 -15.03 -17.61
C GLU A 231 13.50 -14.01 -16.73
N CYS A 232 13.79 -14.35 -15.47
CA CYS A 232 14.55 -13.50 -14.55
C CYS A 232 15.91 -13.13 -15.13
N ARG A 233 16.68 -14.14 -15.58
CA ARG A 233 18.01 -13.95 -16.15
C ARG A 233 17.98 -13.08 -17.40
N ALA A 234 17.04 -13.31 -18.31
CA ALA A 234 16.88 -12.52 -19.52
C ALA A 234 16.56 -11.05 -19.21
N LEU A 235 15.67 -10.82 -18.24
CA LEU A 235 15.31 -9.47 -17.79
C LEU A 235 16.52 -8.73 -17.20
N MET A 236 17.25 -9.36 -16.26
CA MET A 236 18.42 -8.76 -15.61
C MET A 236 19.53 -8.44 -16.63
N ALA A 237 19.79 -9.36 -17.55
CA ALA A 237 20.80 -9.16 -18.60
C ALA A 237 20.41 -8.04 -19.57
N LYS A 238 19.15 -8.00 -20.00
CA LYS A 238 18.66 -7.01 -20.98
C LYS A 238 18.58 -5.60 -20.43
N GLU A 239 18.00 -5.45 -19.23
CA GLU A 239 17.66 -4.12 -18.69
C GLU A 239 18.78 -3.55 -17.80
N LEU A 240 19.56 -4.40 -17.13
CA LEU A 240 20.59 -3.97 -16.17
C LEU A 240 22.01 -4.41 -16.58
N GLY A 241 22.16 -5.29 -17.57
CA GLY A 241 23.48 -5.80 -18.00
C GLY A 241 24.16 -6.71 -16.97
N VAL A 242 23.39 -7.30 -16.02
CA VAL A 242 23.94 -8.15 -14.93
C VAL A 242 23.35 -9.56 -14.96
N ALA A 243 24.04 -10.51 -14.34
CA ALA A 243 23.48 -11.83 -14.04
C ALA A 243 22.65 -11.78 -12.75
N PRO A 244 21.70 -12.73 -12.54
CA PRO A 244 21.03 -12.89 -11.26
C PRO A 244 22.01 -13.15 -10.11
N SER A 245 21.55 -12.91 -8.88
CA SER A 245 22.33 -13.13 -7.65
C SER A 245 22.75 -14.60 -7.49
N PRO A 246 23.82 -14.87 -6.71
CA PRO A 246 24.25 -16.24 -6.41
C PRO A 246 23.14 -17.10 -5.79
N GLU A 247 22.24 -16.51 -5.02
CA GLU A 247 21.08 -17.21 -4.43
C GLU A 247 20.12 -17.70 -5.52
N THR A 248 19.82 -16.85 -6.49
CA THR A 248 18.91 -17.19 -7.61
C THR A 248 19.57 -18.25 -8.51
N GLU A 249 20.85 -18.11 -8.80
CA GLU A 249 21.65 -19.11 -9.55
C GLU A 249 21.70 -20.45 -8.80
N GLY A 250 21.88 -20.44 -7.49
CA GLY A 250 21.90 -21.62 -6.63
C GLY A 250 20.59 -22.41 -6.69
N ILE A 251 19.44 -21.72 -6.67
CA ILE A 251 18.12 -22.37 -6.83
C ILE A 251 18.04 -23.04 -8.20
N ALA A 252 18.43 -22.36 -9.27
CA ALA A 252 18.39 -22.91 -10.62
C ALA A 252 19.33 -24.11 -10.79
N SER A 253 20.49 -24.06 -10.18
CA SER A 253 21.46 -25.18 -10.16
C SER A 253 20.88 -26.41 -9.46
N THR A 254 20.29 -26.22 -8.27
CA THR A 254 19.63 -27.31 -7.53
C THR A 254 18.52 -27.93 -8.37
N LEU A 255 17.70 -27.10 -9.01
CA LEU A 255 16.63 -27.56 -9.89
C LEU A 255 17.17 -28.36 -11.09
N ARG A 256 18.33 -28.04 -11.65
CA ARG A 256 18.95 -28.79 -12.75
C ARG A 256 19.56 -30.11 -12.27
N GLY A 257 20.19 -30.09 -11.08
CA GLY A 257 20.89 -31.26 -10.52
C GLY A 257 20.01 -32.38 -10.01
N ALA A 258 18.78 -32.10 -9.62
CA ALA A 258 17.79 -33.07 -9.11
C ALA A 258 17.41 -34.19 -10.14
N ARG A 259 18.04 -34.24 -11.30
CA ARG A 259 17.87 -35.28 -12.33
C ARG A 259 18.57 -36.61 -12.01
N ALA A 260 19.49 -36.65 -11.07
CA ALA A 260 20.38 -37.78 -10.90
C ALA A 260 19.94 -38.84 -9.86
N GLY A 261 18.83 -38.61 -9.15
CA GLY A 261 18.45 -39.46 -7.99
C GLY A 261 17.17 -40.27 -8.11
N SER A 262 16.46 -40.27 -9.26
CA SER A 262 15.15 -40.95 -9.39
C SER A 262 15.16 -42.07 -10.44
N SER A 263 16.23 -42.87 -10.47
CA SER A 263 16.30 -44.12 -11.24
C SER A 263 17.19 -45.11 -10.50
N ALA A 264 16.66 -45.70 -9.44
CA ALA A 264 17.15 -46.91 -8.84
C ALA A 264 15.99 -47.65 -8.18
#